data_617f5935334896da995909b50d1cb639
#
_entry.id   617f5935334896da995909b50d1cb639
#
_cell.length_a   1.000
_cell.length_b   1.000
_cell.length_c   1.000
_cell.angle_alpha   90.00
_cell.angle_beta   90.00
_cell.angle_gamma   90.00
#
_symmetry.space_group_name_H-M   'P 1'
#
loop_
_entity.id
_entity.type
_entity.pdbx_description
1 polymer ?
#
loop_
_entity_poly.entity_id
_entity_poly.type
_entity_poly.pdbx_seq_one_letter_code
_entity_poly.pdbx_strand_id
1 'polypeptide(L)'
;MFKQLIIARRDLNMSPGKLAAQVSHASIAFLLEKLYWGGKEIVEERDGLMYHIGISLDRDLFHNWIAEAETKVVCRAKNKNDLLKAVKIAEELGWEENKDYWLIYDACRTELEREGPEGTLTCIGFRPMEAEEIDKIGKKY
;
A
#
# COMPACT_ATOMS: atom_id res chain seq x y z
N MET A 1 -7.58 8.15 -15.87
CA MET A 1 -6.66 7.00 -15.75
C MET A 1 -6.36 6.74 -14.28
N PHE A 2 -6.62 5.54 -13.85
CA PHE A 2 -6.27 5.12 -12.48
C PHE A 2 -4.80 4.79 -12.35
N LYS A 3 -4.21 5.18 -11.24
CA LYS A 3 -2.86 4.74 -10.86
C LYS A 3 -2.73 4.56 -9.35
N GLN A 4 -1.79 3.77 -8.94
CA GLN A 4 -1.44 3.57 -7.54
C GLN A 4 -0.16 4.32 -7.22
N LEU A 5 -0.20 5.15 -6.19
CA LEU A 5 0.99 5.83 -5.66
C LEU A 5 1.59 5.04 -4.50
N ILE A 6 2.89 4.91 -4.50
CA ILE A 6 3.68 4.37 -3.40
C ILE A 6 4.80 5.36 -3.12
N ILE A 7 4.98 5.74 -1.87
CA ILE A 7 6.07 6.64 -1.48
C ILE A 7 6.99 5.89 -0.53
N ALA A 8 8.27 5.78 -0.88
CA ALA A 8 9.28 5.07 -0.10
C ALA A 8 10.32 6.04 0.47
N ARG A 9 10.81 5.76 1.67
CA ARG A 9 11.88 6.54 2.31
C ARG A 9 13.21 6.29 1.61
N ARG A 10 13.89 7.37 1.25
CA ARG A 10 15.22 7.32 0.63
C ARG A 10 16.35 7.20 1.66
N ASP A 11 16.19 7.81 2.84
CA ASP A 11 17.22 7.86 3.88
C ASP A 11 17.60 6.51 4.49
N LEU A 12 16.74 5.50 4.33
CA LEU A 12 17.01 4.15 4.83
C LEU A 12 18.04 3.40 3.99
N ASN A 13 18.37 3.89 2.81
CA ASN A 13 19.34 3.25 1.90
C ASN A 13 19.10 1.74 1.70
N MET A 14 17.84 1.37 1.57
CA MET A 14 17.48 -0.03 1.35
C MET A 14 18.15 -0.58 0.10
N SER A 15 18.62 -1.84 0.18
CA SER A 15 19.05 -2.57 -1.01
C SER A 15 17.91 -2.65 -2.04
N PRO A 16 18.21 -2.84 -3.33
CA PRO A 16 17.15 -2.99 -4.35
C PRO A 16 16.13 -4.06 -4.01
N GLY A 17 16.58 -5.22 -3.49
CA GLY A 17 15.68 -6.30 -3.09
C GLY A 17 14.79 -5.92 -1.90
N LYS A 18 15.35 -5.25 -0.90
CA LYS A 18 14.59 -4.79 0.28
C LYS A 18 13.56 -3.73 -0.12
N LEU A 19 13.95 -2.76 -0.94
CA LEU A 19 13.04 -1.75 -1.46
C LEU A 19 11.89 -2.38 -2.26
N ALA A 20 12.22 -3.33 -3.14
CA ALA A 20 11.20 -4.04 -3.93
C ALA A 20 10.19 -4.77 -3.03
N ALA A 21 10.66 -5.44 -1.97
CA ALA A 21 9.80 -6.11 -1.01
C ALA A 21 8.85 -5.12 -0.30
N GLN A 22 9.37 -3.99 0.18
CA GLN A 22 8.57 -2.98 0.87
C GLN A 22 7.55 -2.32 -0.07
N VAL A 23 7.95 -2.01 -1.30
CA VAL A 23 7.04 -1.49 -2.32
C VAL A 23 5.95 -2.51 -2.69
N SER A 24 6.30 -3.79 -2.74
CA SER A 24 5.33 -4.87 -2.98
C SER A 24 4.30 -4.96 -1.85
N HIS A 25 4.72 -4.85 -0.59
CA HIS A 25 3.80 -4.78 0.55
C HIS A 25 2.84 -3.59 0.42
N ALA A 26 3.38 -2.43 0.08
CA ALA A 26 2.59 -1.22 -0.10
C ALA A 26 1.57 -1.36 -1.25
N SER A 27 1.95 -2.04 -2.32
CA SER A 27 1.08 -2.20 -3.49
C SER A 27 -0.14 -3.08 -3.22
N ILE A 28 0.00 -4.17 -2.48
CA ILE A 28 -1.10 -5.11 -2.24
C ILE A 28 -1.88 -4.84 -0.95
N ALA A 29 -1.45 -3.90 -0.13
CA ALA A 29 -2.03 -3.67 1.19
C ALA A 29 -3.55 -3.46 1.15
N PHE A 30 -4.06 -2.71 0.18
CA PHE A 30 -5.50 -2.46 0.04
C PHE A 30 -6.31 -3.75 -0.23
N LEU A 31 -5.75 -4.68 -0.99
CA LEU A 31 -6.38 -5.97 -1.25
C LEU A 31 -6.30 -6.91 -0.04
N LEU A 32 -5.15 -6.95 0.62
CA LEU A 32 -4.97 -7.77 1.82
C LEU A 32 -5.89 -7.34 2.95
N GLU A 33 -6.13 -6.05 3.11
CA GLU A 33 -7.11 -5.51 4.07
C GLU A 33 -8.50 -6.08 3.79
N LYS A 34 -8.92 -6.05 2.54
CA LYS A 34 -10.23 -6.60 2.12
C LYS A 34 -10.32 -8.11 2.31
N LEU A 35 -9.26 -8.84 1.98
CA LEU A 35 -9.21 -10.29 2.17
C LEU A 35 -9.25 -10.67 3.65
N TYR A 36 -8.51 -9.97 4.49
CA TYR A 36 -8.45 -10.25 5.92
C TYR A 36 -9.82 -10.08 6.60
N TRP A 37 -10.55 -9.02 6.25
CA TRP A 37 -11.88 -8.72 6.83
C TRP A 37 -13.06 -9.27 6.02
N GLY A 38 -12.80 -9.88 4.87
CA GLY A 38 -13.84 -10.48 4.04
C GLY A 38 -14.55 -11.66 4.72
N GLY A 39 -15.80 -11.85 4.38
CA GLY A 39 -16.56 -13.01 4.84
C GLY A 39 -15.92 -14.31 4.37
N LYS A 40 -15.72 -15.24 5.29
CA LYS A 40 -15.01 -16.50 5.02
C LYS A 40 -15.91 -17.71 5.21
N GLU A 41 -15.84 -18.64 4.26
CA GLU A 41 -16.46 -19.95 4.33
C GLU A 41 -15.35 -21.00 4.20
N ILE A 42 -15.35 -21.99 5.09
CA ILE A 42 -14.41 -23.12 5.00
C ILE A 42 -15.01 -24.17 4.08
N VAL A 43 -14.26 -24.52 3.04
CA VAL A 43 -14.67 -25.52 2.05
C VAL A 43 -13.59 -26.59 1.94
N GLU A 44 -13.98 -27.87 1.97
CA GLU A 44 -13.07 -28.96 1.70
C GLU A 44 -12.93 -29.16 0.20
N GLU A 45 -11.72 -29.05 -0.29
CA GLU A 45 -11.37 -29.27 -1.69
C GLU A 45 -10.30 -30.37 -1.79
N ARG A 46 -9.97 -30.73 -3.04
CA ARG A 46 -9.00 -31.82 -3.33
C ARG A 46 -7.68 -31.69 -2.59
N ASP A 47 -7.19 -30.46 -2.44
CA ASP A 47 -5.89 -30.16 -1.84
C ASP A 47 -5.97 -29.77 -0.35
N GLY A 48 -7.13 -29.93 0.29
CA GLY A 48 -7.35 -29.68 1.71
C GLY A 48 -8.44 -28.66 2.00
N LEU A 49 -8.40 -28.10 3.21
CA LEU A 49 -9.35 -27.07 3.63
C LEU A 49 -8.98 -25.72 3.03
N MET A 50 -9.96 -25.06 2.43
CA MET A 50 -9.79 -23.75 1.78
C MET A 50 -10.76 -22.74 2.37
N TYR A 51 -10.36 -21.47 2.36
CA TYR A 51 -11.29 -20.37 2.58
C TYR A 51 -11.82 -19.87 1.23
N HIS A 52 -13.14 -19.83 1.11
CA HIS A 52 -13.79 -19.00 0.11
C HIS A 52 -14.05 -17.64 0.75
N ILE A 53 -13.52 -16.57 0.16
CA ILE A 53 -13.57 -15.23 0.75
C ILE A 53 -14.32 -14.29 -0.18
N GLY A 54 -15.42 -13.70 0.32
CA GLY A 54 -16.15 -12.67 -0.38
C GLY A 54 -15.58 -11.30 -0.09
N ILE A 55 -15.24 -10.55 -1.13
CA ILE A 55 -14.79 -9.16 -1.02
C ILE A 55 -15.58 -8.28 -2.00
N SER A 56 -15.72 -7.01 -1.64
CA SER A 56 -16.28 -6.00 -2.52
C SER A 56 -15.17 -5.08 -3.00
N LEU A 57 -15.09 -4.86 -4.30
CA LEU A 57 -14.20 -3.91 -4.92
C LEU A 57 -15.02 -2.81 -5.59
N ASP A 58 -14.51 -1.59 -5.54
CA ASP A 58 -15.07 -0.51 -6.32
C ASP A 58 -15.04 -0.87 -7.82
N ARG A 59 -16.14 -0.62 -8.50
CA ARG A 59 -16.29 -0.98 -9.91
C ARG A 59 -15.29 -0.25 -10.80
N ASP A 60 -15.07 1.04 -10.55
CA ASP A 60 -14.15 1.84 -11.34
C ASP A 60 -12.70 1.43 -11.10
N LEU A 61 -12.35 1.08 -9.86
CA LEU A 61 -11.03 0.53 -9.55
C LEU A 61 -10.81 -0.78 -10.31
N PHE A 62 -11.79 -1.66 -10.33
CA PHE A 62 -11.68 -2.93 -11.06
C PHE A 62 -11.45 -2.67 -12.56
N HIS A 63 -12.32 -1.90 -13.20
CA HIS A 63 -12.24 -1.68 -14.65
C HIS A 63 -11.08 -0.79 -15.09
N ASN A 64 -10.75 0.23 -14.30
CA ASN A 64 -9.77 1.23 -14.70
C ASN A 64 -8.35 0.97 -14.16
N TRP A 65 -8.18 -0.05 -13.33
CA TRP A 65 -6.87 -0.42 -12.81
C TRP A 65 -6.59 -1.93 -12.90
N ILE A 66 -7.41 -2.78 -12.28
CA ILE A 66 -7.17 -4.24 -12.26
C ILE A 66 -7.28 -4.84 -13.68
N ALA A 67 -8.30 -4.45 -14.42
CA ALA A 67 -8.53 -4.95 -15.78
C ALA A 67 -7.69 -4.21 -16.85
N GLU A 68 -6.90 -3.22 -16.44
CA GLU A 68 -6.03 -2.45 -17.32
C GLU A 68 -4.54 -2.75 -17.04
N ALA A 69 -3.70 -1.73 -17.02
CA ALA A 69 -2.25 -1.89 -16.90
C ALA A 69 -1.73 -1.94 -15.45
N GLU A 70 -2.60 -1.86 -14.45
CA GLU A 70 -2.22 -1.83 -13.03
C GLU A 70 -1.12 -0.80 -12.74
N THR A 71 -1.23 0.38 -13.35
CA THR A 71 -0.22 1.42 -13.31
C THR A 71 0.17 1.80 -11.89
N LYS A 72 1.45 1.77 -11.61
CA LYS A 72 2.03 2.13 -10.31
C LYS A 72 3.07 3.22 -10.49
N VAL A 73 3.12 4.15 -9.56
CA VAL A 73 4.16 5.18 -9.49
C VAL A 73 4.82 5.09 -8.13
N VAL A 74 6.13 4.94 -8.11
CA VAL A 74 6.92 4.90 -6.88
C VAL A 74 7.71 6.19 -6.76
N CYS A 75 7.40 6.96 -5.74
CA CYS A 75 8.10 8.21 -5.42
C CYS A 75 8.97 8.02 -4.18
N ARG A 76 9.83 8.98 -3.91
CA ARG A 76 10.78 8.95 -2.79
C ARG A 76 10.54 10.11 -1.85
N ALA A 77 10.41 9.79 -0.56
CA ALA A 77 10.49 10.78 0.51
C ALA A 77 11.91 10.88 1.02
N LYS A 78 12.34 12.08 1.42
CA LYS A 78 13.70 12.33 1.91
C LYS A 78 13.99 11.58 3.21
N ASN A 79 12.99 11.51 4.09
CA ASN A 79 13.07 10.90 5.42
C ASN A 79 11.66 10.62 5.96
N LYS A 80 11.58 10.12 7.20
CA LYS A 80 10.31 9.81 7.86
C LYS A 80 9.37 11.03 7.95
N ASN A 81 9.89 12.18 8.33
CA ASN A 81 9.07 13.38 8.46
C ASN A 81 8.49 13.83 7.10
N ASP A 82 9.30 13.74 6.05
CA ASP A 82 8.86 14.03 4.69
C ASP A 82 7.77 13.04 4.24
N LEU A 83 7.94 11.74 4.56
CA LEU A 83 6.94 10.72 4.29
C LEU A 83 5.62 11.01 5.02
N LEU A 84 5.67 11.41 6.28
CA LEU A 84 4.48 11.71 7.09
C LEU A 84 3.73 12.97 6.63
N LYS A 85 4.34 13.84 5.85
CA LYS A 85 3.62 14.95 5.20
C LYS A 85 2.56 14.44 4.22
N ALA A 86 2.80 13.30 3.57
CA ALA A 86 1.80 12.69 2.70
C ALA A 86 0.57 12.24 3.49
N VAL A 87 0.76 11.71 4.69
CA VAL A 87 -0.35 11.36 5.61
C VAL A 87 -1.17 12.58 5.96
N LYS A 88 -0.49 13.68 6.32
CA LYS A 88 -1.18 14.94 6.66
C LYS A 88 -2.03 15.47 5.51
N ILE A 89 -1.49 15.42 4.30
CA ILE A 89 -2.24 15.85 3.10
C ILE A 89 -3.43 14.93 2.87
N ALA A 90 -3.24 13.61 3.01
CA ALA A 90 -4.31 12.63 2.88
C ALA A 90 -5.44 12.91 3.87
N GLU A 91 -5.12 13.17 5.14
CA GLU A 91 -6.09 13.53 6.18
C GLU A 91 -6.84 14.83 5.83
N GLU A 92 -6.15 15.84 5.34
CA GLU A 92 -6.75 17.11 4.88
C GLU A 92 -7.70 16.89 3.70
N LEU A 93 -7.44 15.89 2.85
CA LEU A 93 -8.32 15.48 1.75
C LEU A 93 -9.49 14.61 2.20
N GLY A 94 -9.57 14.26 3.48
CA GLY A 94 -10.60 13.40 4.03
C GLY A 94 -10.34 11.91 3.83
N TRP A 95 -9.11 11.54 3.48
CA TRP A 95 -8.73 10.13 3.29
C TRP A 95 -8.38 9.48 4.63
N GLU A 96 -8.66 8.20 4.75
CA GLU A 96 -8.55 7.43 5.99
C GLU A 96 -7.47 6.35 5.90
N GLU A 97 -6.70 6.21 6.98
CA GLU A 97 -5.75 5.10 7.13
C GLU A 97 -6.49 3.75 7.12
N ASN A 98 -5.87 2.75 6.50
CA ASN A 98 -6.42 1.40 6.31
C ASN A 98 -7.68 1.34 5.43
N LYS A 99 -7.95 2.39 4.70
CA LYS A 99 -9.02 2.46 3.71
C LYS A 99 -8.54 3.08 2.40
N ASP A 100 -7.89 4.23 2.48
CA ASP A 100 -7.36 4.96 1.32
C ASP A 100 -5.84 4.86 1.22
N TYR A 101 -5.15 4.68 2.35
CA TYR A 101 -3.70 4.50 2.41
C TYR A 101 -3.29 3.58 3.57
N TRP A 102 -2.11 2.99 3.45
CA TRP A 102 -1.52 2.06 4.42
C TRP A 102 -0.09 2.45 4.74
N LEU A 103 0.24 2.48 6.03
CA LEU A 103 1.61 2.65 6.50
C LEU A 103 2.28 1.29 6.56
N ILE A 104 3.42 1.15 5.90
CA ILE A 104 4.15 -0.11 5.80
C ILE A 104 5.33 -0.08 6.74
N TYR A 105 5.32 -0.98 7.72
CA TYR A 105 6.40 -1.15 8.69
C TYR A 105 7.18 -2.42 8.39
N ASP A 106 8.49 -2.30 8.32
CA ASP A 106 9.38 -3.46 8.26
C ASP A 106 9.64 -3.97 9.68
N ALA A 107 9.56 -5.29 9.87
CA ALA A 107 9.84 -5.93 11.16
C ALA A 107 11.33 -5.93 11.53
N CYS A 108 12.20 -5.45 10.66
CA CYS A 108 13.65 -5.29 10.87
C CYS A 108 14.38 -6.61 11.21
N ARG A 109 14.04 -7.65 10.45
CA ARG A 109 14.67 -8.97 10.60
C ARG A 109 15.92 -9.15 9.76
N THR A 110 16.20 -8.21 8.86
CA THR A 110 17.33 -8.29 7.93
C THR A 110 18.24 -7.07 8.04
N GLU A 111 18.11 -6.11 7.11
CA GLU A 111 19.10 -5.04 6.95
C GLU A 111 18.76 -3.72 7.67
N LEU A 112 17.54 -3.52 8.13
CA LEU A 112 17.11 -2.26 8.77
C LEU A 112 17.15 -2.34 10.29
N GLU A 113 17.51 -1.22 10.92
CA GLU A 113 17.38 -1.03 12.36
C GLU A 113 15.95 -0.63 12.73
N ARG A 114 15.51 -1.10 13.89
CA ARG A 114 14.16 -0.83 14.39
C ARG A 114 14.05 0.59 14.95
N GLU A 115 13.05 1.34 14.52
CA GLU A 115 12.78 2.69 15.01
C GLU A 115 11.74 2.73 16.15
N GLY A 116 10.98 1.67 16.36
CA GLY A 116 9.95 1.61 17.38
C GLY A 116 9.32 0.22 17.52
N PRO A 117 8.27 0.07 18.34
CA PRO A 117 7.61 -1.23 18.59
C PRO A 117 7.09 -1.90 17.34
N GLU A 118 6.56 -1.11 16.40
CA GLU A 118 6.03 -1.62 15.13
C GLU A 118 7.12 -1.99 14.12
N GLY A 119 8.38 -1.63 14.39
CA GLY A 119 9.48 -1.74 13.45
C GLY A 119 9.85 -0.39 12.86
N THR A 120 10.18 -0.36 11.58
CA THR A 120 10.57 0.87 10.87
C THR A 120 9.58 1.17 9.75
N LEU A 121 9.00 2.38 9.76
CA LEU A 121 8.14 2.85 8.68
C LEU A 121 8.97 3.04 7.41
N THR A 122 8.66 2.30 6.37
CA THR A 122 9.44 2.30 5.11
C THR A 122 8.72 2.97 3.95
N CYS A 123 7.42 2.71 3.83
CA CYS A 123 6.60 3.16 2.70
C CYS A 123 5.19 3.56 3.16
N ILE A 124 4.55 4.35 2.31
CA ILE A 124 3.10 4.51 2.30
C ILE A 124 2.58 3.98 0.96
N GLY A 125 1.58 3.11 0.99
CA GLY A 125 0.85 2.68 -0.19
C GLY A 125 -0.54 3.27 -0.20
N PHE A 126 -0.98 3.78 -1.34
CA PHE A 126 -2.33 4.26 -1.55
C PHE A 126 -3.15 3.23 -2.31
N ARG A 127 -4.46 3.21 -2.13
CA ARG A 127 -5.30 2.45 -3.05
C ARG A 127 -5.22 3.06 -4.45
N PRO A 128 -5.40 2.27 -5.51
CA PRO A 128 -5.49 2.84 -6.84
C PRO A 128 -6.69 3.79 -6.96
N MET A 129 -6.49 4.94 -7.59
CA MET A 129 -7.52 5.95 -7.79
C MET A 129 -7.22 6.81 -9.02
N GLU A 130 -8.14 7.69 -9.39
CA GLU A 130 -7.93 8.61 -10.49
C GLU A 130 -6.62 9.39 -10.33
N ALA A 131 -5.89 9.53 -11.45
CA ALA A 131 -4.62 10.22 -11.46
C ALA A 131 -4.71 11.65 -10.90
N GLU A 132 -5.76 12.37 -11.22
CA GLU A 132 -5.98 13.73 -10.73
C GLU A 132 -6.09 13.80 -9.20
N GLU A 133 -6.71 12.81 -8.60
CA GLU A 133 -6.84 12.74 -7.14
C GLU A 133 -5.49 12.42 -6.49
N ILE A 134 -4.84 11.36 -6.91
CA ILE A 134 -3.59 10.94 -6.29
C ILE A 134 -2.42 11.89 -6.56
N ASP A 135 -2.48 12.67 -7.65
CA ASP A 135 -1.48 13.67 -7.98
C ASP A 135 -1.48 14.85 -7.01
N LYS A 136 -2.55 15.07 -6.26
CA LYS A 136 -2.56 16.05 -5.16
C LYS A 136 -1.47 15.78 -4.13
N ILE A 137 -1.08 14.52 -4.01
CA ILE A 137 0.06 14.10 -3.16
C ILE A 137 1.29 13.80 -4.03
N GLY A 138 1.15 12.95 -5.03
CA GLY A 138 2.26 12.41 -5.80
C GLY A 138 3.17 13.45 -6.45
N LYS A 139 2.62 14.57 -6.88
CA LYS A 139 3.41 15.66 -7.49
C LYS A 139 4.32 16.41 -6.51
N LYS A 140 4.21 16.15 -5.21
CA LYS A 140 5.05 16.76 -4.18
C LYS A 140 6.30 15.92 -3.87
N TYR A 141 6.40 14.74 -4.45
CA TYR A 141 7.48 13.77 -4.29
C TYR A 141 8.12 13.40 -5.63
#